data_18bc8b6554629555df5d2c92b4e7f4a0
#
_entry.id   18bc8b6554629555df5d2c92b4e7f4a0
#
_cell.length_a   1.000
_cell.length_b   1.000
_cell.length_c   1.000
_cell.angle_alpha   90.00
_cell.angle_beta   90.00
_cell.angle_gamma   90.00
#
_symmetry.space_group_name_H-M   'P 1'
#
loop_
_entity.id
_entity.type
_entity.pdbx_description
1 polymer ?
#
loop_
_entity_poly.entity_id
_entity_poly.type
_entity_poly.pdbx_seq_one_letter_code
_entity_poly.pdbx_strand_id
1 'polypeptide(L)'
;TVHLDGRSVKSCNVLAVQADGHEVTTIEGIAPHGELHPMQQAFHENHALQCGYCTPGMIMQGIDVLTETPNPTEEQIRVGLEGNLCRCTGYHNIVKAVAACASSMNEPAASAASQGSEA
;
A
#
# COMPACT_ATOMS: atom_id res chain seq x y z
N THR A 1 6.37 0.87 9.55
CA THR A 1 6.74 0.04 8.38
C THR A 1 7.38 0.94 7.32
N VAL A 2 8.52 0.55 6.81
CA VAL A 2 9.24 1.22 5.72
C VAL A 2 9.64 0.18 4.68
N HIS A 3 10.07 0.64 3.50
CA HIS A 3 10.69 -0.25 2.52
C HIS A 3 12.21 -0.18 2.62
N LEU A 4 12.84 -1.33 2.72
CA LEU A 4 14.28 -1.51 2.62
C LEU A 4 14.55 -2.27 1.33
N ASP A 5 15.17 -1.62 0.35
CA ASP A 5 15.36 -2.15 -1.01
C ASP A 5 14.04 -2.66 -1.63
N GLY A 6 12.96 -1.91 -1.44
CA GLY A 6 11.66 -2.23 -2.01
C GLY A 6 10.81 -3.25 -1.23
N ARG A 7 11.31 -3.79 -0.11
CA ARG A 7 10.58 -4.76 0.71
C ARG A 7 10.21 -4.16 2.06
N SER A 8 9.00 -4.45 2.53
CA SER A 8 8.53 -3.93 3.82
C SER A 8 9.27 -4.55 5.00
N VAL A 9 9.67 -3.70 5.93
CA VAL A 9 10.26 -4.10 7.22
C VAL A 9 9.69 -3.23 8.33
N LYS A 10 9.71 -3.74 9.56
CA LYS A 10 9.43 -2.94 10.75
C LYS A 10 10.71 -2.22 11.14
N SER A 11 10.76 -0.91 10.95
CA SER A 11 11.99 -0.12 11.18
C SER A 11 12.50 -0.23 12.63
N CYS A 12 11.61 -0.44 13.59
CA CYS A 12 11.99 -0.65 14.99
C CYS A 12 12.76 -1.96 15.24
N ASN A 13 12.71 -2.91 14.30
CA ASN A 13 13.41 -4.19 14.38
C ASN A 13 14.66 -4.25 13.50
N VAL A 14 15.07 -3.14 12.92
CA VAL A 14 16.25 -3.04 12.05
C VAL A 14 17.27 -2.14 12.71
N LEU A 15 18.48 -2.63 12.89
CA LEU A 15 19.59 -1.83 13.37
C LEU A 15 20.04 -0.86 12.26
N ALA A 16 20.41 0.37 12.64
CA ALA A 16 20.83 1.37 11.66
C ALA A 16 22.01 0.89 10.79
N VAL A 17 22.92 0.11 11.37
CA VAL A 17 24.06 -0.46 10.63
C VAL A 17 23.63 -1.48 9.57
N GLN A 18 22.46 -2.13 9.74
CA GLN A 18 21.92 -3.06 8.75
C GLN A 18 21.36 -2.32 7.52
N ALA A 19 20.98 -1.06 7.70
CA ALA A 19 20.47 -0.23 6.61
C ALA A 19 21.59 0.42 5.79
N ASP A 20 22.83 0.37 6.27
CA ASP A 20 23.98 0.94 5.56
C ASP A 20 24.16 0.26 4.20
N GLY A 21 24.30 1.05 3.15
CA GLY A 21 24.41 0.57 1.78
C GLY A 21 23.10 0.14 1.15
N HIS A 22 21.97 0.29 1.85
CA HIS A 22 20.63 -0.05 1.36
C HIS A 22 19.78 1.21 1.14
N GLU A 23 18.75 1.10 0.32
CA GLU A 23 17.80 2.17 0.07
C GLU A 23 16.61 2.06 1.00
N VAL A 24 16.35 3.12 1.78
CA VAL A 24 15.20 3.21 2.68
C VAL A 24 14.17 4.15 2.07
N THR A 25 12.94 3.67 1.90
CA THR A 25 11.80 4.47 1.44
C THR A 25 10.72 4.49 2.50
N THR A 26 10.29 5.68 2.88
CA THR A 26 9.20 5.91 3.83
C THR A 26 7.94 6.33 3.07
N ILE A 27 6.83 6.50 3.80
CA ILE A 27 5.54 6.90 3.19
C ILE A 27 5.66 8.22 2.40
N GLU A 28 6.51 9.13 2.82
CA GLU A 28 6.69 10.42 2.16
C GLU A 28 7.36 10.28 0.78
N GLY A 29 8.04 9.17 0.52
CA GLY A 29 8.82 8.96 -0.70
C GLY A 29 8.15 8.07 -1.76
N ILE A 30 6.92 7.59 -1.55
CA ILE A 30 6.29 6.63 -2.47
C ILE A 30 5.53 7.27 -3.63
N ALA A 31 5.22 8.55 -3.55
CA ALA A 31 4.42 9.25 -4.56
C ALA A 31 5.25 10.32 -5.27
N PRO A 32 5.00 10.55 -6.58
CA PRO A 32 5.56 11.71 -7.26
C PRO A 32 5.02 13.01 -6.64
N HIS A 33 5.74 14.11 -6.84
CA HIS A 33 5.34 15.41 -6.31
C HIS A 33 3.93 15.80 -6.72
N GLY A 34 3.08 16.06 -5.72
CA GLY A 34 1.70 16.53 -5.91
C GLY A 34 0.68 15.46 -6.32
N GLU A 35 1.09 14.21 -6.44
CA GLU A 35 0.19 13.10 -6.78
C GLU A 35 0.16 12.06 -5.66
N LEU A 36 -0.89 11.24 -5.64
CA LEU A 36 -0.99 10.10 -4.72
C LEU A 36 -0.51 8.83 -5.41
N HIS A 37 0.18 7.98 -4.64
CA HIS A 37 0.44 6.61 -5.09
C HIS A 37 -0.90 5.88 -5.27
N PRO A 38 -1.05 4.95 -6.24
CA PRO A 38 -2.30 4.19 -6.44
C PRO A 38 -2.85 3.55 -5.17
N MET A 39 -1.99 3.07 -4.27
CA MET A 39 -2.43 2.52 -2.99
C MET A 39 -3.01 3.60 -2.07
N GLN A 40 -2.44 4.79 -2.04
CA GLN A 40 -2.97 5.93 -1.29
C GLN A 40 -4.34 6.33 -1.82
N GLN A 41 -4.49 6.38 -3.13
CA GLN A 41 -5.76 6.68 -3.79
C GLN A 41 -6.81 5.62 -3.44
N ALA A 42 -6.45 4.33 -3.51
CA ALA A 42 -7.34 3.24 -3.17
C ALA A 42 -7.82 3.30 -1.71
N PHE A 43 -6.91 3.67 -0.78
CA PHE A 43 -7.28 3.87 0.63
C PHE A 43 -8.29 5.01 0.80
N HIS A 44 -8.07 6.11 0.10
CA HIS A 44 -8.99 7.26 0.11
C HIS A 44 -10.37 6.88 -0.42
N GLU A 45 -10.43 6.25 -1.59
CA GLU A 45 -11.68 5.90 -2.28
C GLU A 45 -12.49 4.84 -1.54
N ASN A 46 -11.83 3.92 -0.84
CA ASN A 46 -12.48 2.83 -0.13
C ASN A 46 -12.68 3.11 1.37
N HIS A 47 -12.45 4.34 1.80
CA HIS A 47 -12.59 4.73 3.21
C HIS A 47 -11.79 3.81 4.15
N ALA A 48 -10.57 3.46 3.77
CA ALA A 48 -9.73 2.50 4.47
C ALA A 48 -9.00 3.08 5.68
N LEU A 49 -9.40 4.25 6.15
CA LEU A 49 -8.81 4.90 7.31
C LEU A 49 -9.89 5.64 8.13
N GLN A 50 -9.65 5.74 9.43
CA GLN A 50 -10.43 6.57 10.33
C GLN A 50 -9.50 7.56 11.04
N CYS A 51 -8.81 7.15 12.12
CA CYS A 51 -7.85 8.04 12.77
C CYS A 51 -6.60 8.31 11.94
N GLY A 52 -6.25 7.43 11.01
CA GLY A 52 -5.09 7.58 10.13
C GLY A 52 -3.75 7.13 10.72
N TYR A 53 -3.71 6.70 11.98
CA TYR A 53 -2.46 6.34 12.64
C TYR A 53 -1.77 5.11 12.00
N CYS A 54 -2.54 4.07 11.68
CA CYS A 54 -2.01 2.85 11.07
C CYS A 54 -1.79 2.99 9.56
N THR A 55 -2.32 4.04 8.94
CA THR A 55 -2.44 4.16 7.49
C THR A 55 -1.10 4.13 6.76
N PRO A 56 -0.05 4.86 7.17
CA PRO A 56 1.25 4.76 6.50
C PRO A 56 1.80 3.34 6.48
N GLY A 57 1.75 2.65 7.61
CA GLY A 57 2.23 1.27 7.70
C GLY A 57 1.42 0.31 6.85
N MET A 58 0.09 0.44 6.87
CA MET A 58 -0.78 -0.40 6.05
C MET A 58 -0.55 -0.18 4.55
N ILE A 59 -0.35 1.06 4.12
CA ILE A 59 -0.04 1.38 2.72
C ILE A 59 1.30 0.76 2.31
N MET A 60 2.36 0.95 3.10
CA MET A 60 3.67 0.39 2.81
C MET A 60 3.63 -1.14 2.74
N GLN A 61 2.92 -1.77 3.68
CA GLN A 61 2.75 -3.23 3.68
C GLN A 61 1.89 -3.71 2.51
N GLY A 62 0.82 -2.98 2.18
CA GLY A 62 -0.03 -3.30 1.03
C GLY A 62 0.73 -3.28 -0.28
N ILE A 63 1.62 -2.31 -0.48
CA ILE A 63 2.49 -2.24 -1.66
C ILE A 63 3.38 -3.47 -1.75
N ASP A 64 3.98 -3.90 -0.63
CA ASP A 64 4.82 -5.09 -0.58
C ASP A 64 4.03 -6.36 -0.93
N VAL A 65 2.81 -6.49 -0.41
CA VAL A 65 1.91 -7.60 -0.75
C VAL A 65 1.67 -7.68 -2.26
N LEU A 66 1.38 -6.54 -2.91
CA LEU A 66 1.15 -6.50 -4.35
C LEU A 66 2.43 -6.70 -5.17
N THR A 67 3.59 -6.35 -4.63
CA THR A 67 4.88 -6.61 -5.27
C THR A 67 5.16 -8.11 -5.33
N GLU A 68 4.87 -8.84 -4.25
CA GLU A 68 5.05 -10.29 -4.21
C GLU A 68 3.96 -11.06 -4.97
N THR A 69 2.71 -10.60 -4.84
CA THR A 69 1.54 -11.27 -5.42
C THR A 69 0.69 -10.21 -6.12
N PRO A 70 0.87 -9.98 -7.43
CA PRO A 70 0.15 -8.92 -8.16
C PRO A 70 -1.38 -9.07 -8.17
N ASN A 71 -1.89 -10.29 -8.07
CA ASN A 71 -3.32 -10.59 -8.01
C ASN A 71 -3.63 -11.42 -6.77
N PRO A 72 -3.55 -10.84 -5.56
CA PRO A 72 -3.78 -11.61 -4.35
C PRO A 72 -5.26 -11.91 -4.14
N THR A 73 -5.54 -13.05 -3.52
CA THR A 73 -6.86 -13.34 -2.97
C THR A 73 -7.08 -12.51 -1.71
N GLU A 74 -8.33 -12.39 -1.26
CA GLU A 74 -8.64 -11.70 0.00
C GLU A 74 -7.86 -12.31 1.17
N GLU A 75 -7.78 -13.63 1.23
CA GLU A 75 -7.03 -14.33 2.28
C GLU A 75 -5.53 -13.97 2.24
N GLN A 76 -4.93 -13.95 1.05
CA GLN A 76 -3.52 -13.55 0.90
C GLN A 76 -3.27 -12.11 1.35
N ILE A 77 -4.21 -11.20 1.08
CA ILE A 77 -4.12 -9.82 1.57
C ILE A 77 -4.18 -9.80 3.08
N ARG A 78 -5.14 -10.50 3.70
CA ARG A 78 -5.28 -10.56 5.16
C ARG A 78 -4.02 -11.09 5.83
N VAL A 79 -3.49 -12.19 5.33
CA VAL A 79 -2.24 -12.78 5.84
C VAL A 79 -1.07 -11.81 5.65
N GLY A 80 -0.96 -11.18 4.50
CA GLY A 80 0.12 -10.23 4.20
C GLY A 80 0.10 -8.98 5.10
N LEU A 81 -1.06 -8.60 5.63
CA LEU A 81 -1.21 -7.43 6.50
C LEU A 81 -1.12 -7.75 8.00
N GLU A 82 -0.97 -9.02 8.40
CA GLU A 82 -1.01 -9.43 9.81
C GLU A 82 0.00 -8.72 10.71
N GLY A 83 1.11 -8.27 10.18
CA GLY A 83 2.13 -7.53 10.94
C GLY A 83 1.76 -6.08 11.26
N ASN A 84 0.63 -5.58 10.80
CA ASN A 84 0.18 -4.20 11.00
C ASN A 84 -1.17 -4.19 11.71
N LEU A 85 -1.28 -3.39 12.77
CA LEU A 85 -2.48 -3.32 13.60
C LEU A 85 -3.28 -2.05 13.31
N CYS A 86 -4.62 -2.21 13.24
CA CYS A 86 -5.58 -1.12 13.16
C CYS A 86 -6.67 -1.33 14.20
N ARG A 87 -6.89 -0.35 15.06
CA ARG A 87 -7.91 -0.43 16.12
C ARG A 87 -9.28 0.11 15.68
N CYS A 88 -9.32 0.85 14.56
CA CYS A 88 -10.51 1.61 14.16
C CYS A 88 -11.39 0.90 13.13
N THR A 89 -10.80 0.36 12.08
CA THR A 89 -11.52 -0.03 10.85
C THR A 89 -12.08 -1.45 10.84
N GLY A 90 -11.57 -2.33 11.68
CA GLY A 90 -11.86 -3.77 11.59
C GLY A 90 -11.25 -4.44 10.35
N TYR A 91 -10.31 -3.76 9.68
CA TYR A 91 -9.52 -4.24 8.53
C TYR A 91 -10.30 -4.41 7.22
N HIS A 92 -11.63 -4.49 7.24
CA HIS A 92 -12.44 -4.79 6.06
C HIS A 92 -12.16 -3.83 4.88
N ASN A 93 -12.25 -2.53 5.12
CA ASN A 93 -12.01 -1.53 4.08
C ASN A 93 -10.54 -1.45 3.67
N ILE A 94 -9.61 -1.77 4.56
CA ILE A 94 -8.18 -1.85 4.24
C ILE A 94 -7.94 -2.97 3.24
N VAL A 95 -8.46 -4.15 3.50
CA VAL A 95 -8.37 -5.30 2.59
C VAL A 95 -9.01 -4.97 1.24
N LYS A 96 -10.16 -4.33 1.26
CA LYS A 96 -10.87 -3.88 0.05
C LYS A 96 -10.03 -2.89 -0.76
N ALA A 97 -9.36 -1.95 -0.09
CA ALA A 97 -8.50 -0.96 -0.75
C ALA A 97 -7.30 -1.62 -1.44
N VAL A 98 -6.65 -2.59 -0.76
CA VAL A 98 -5.52 -3.32 -1.35
C VAL A 98 -5.99 -4.11 -2.58
N ALA A 99 -7.14 -4.79 -2.51
CA ALA A 99 -7.72 -5.51 -3.63
C ALA A 99 -8.07 -4.57 -4.80
N ALA A 100 -8.64 -3.40 -4.51
CA ALA A 100 -8.96 -2.40 -5.52
C ALA A 100 -7.70 -1.86 -6.21
N CYS A 101 -6.64 -1.60 -5.44
CA CYS A 101 -5.35 -1.19 -5.99
C CYS A 101 -4.77 -2.26 -6.92
N ALA A 102 -4.83 -3.54 -6.53
CA ALA A 102 -4.38 -4.64 -7.36
C ALA A 102 -5.12 -4.65 -8.72
N SER A 103 -6.43 -4.49 -8.69
CA SER A 103 -7.24 -4.44 -9.91
C SER A 103 -6.86 -3.28 -10.82
N SER A 104 -6.71 -2.08 -10.25
CA SER A 104 -6.37 -0.89 -11.04
C SER A 104 -4.96 -0.97 -11.65
N MET A 105 -4.02 -1.57 -10.96
CA MET A 105 -2.64 -1.74 -11.47
C MET A 105 -2.53 -2.81 -12.56
N ASN A 106 -3.47 -3.75 -12.59
CA ASN A 106 -3.47 -4.85 -13.55
C ASN A 106 -4.39 -4.59 -14.77
N GLU A 107 -5.16 -3.49 -14.76
CA GLU A 107 -5.95 -3.09 -15.92
C GLU A 107 -5.02 -2.58 -17.04
N PRO A 108 -5.24 -3.03 -18.30
CA PRO A 108 -4.47 -2.50 -19.42
C PRO A 108 -4.76 -1.01 -19.63
N ALA A 109 -3.73 -0.24 -19.98
CA ALA A 109 -3.78 1.22 -20.11
C ALA A 109 -4.89 1.79 -21.01
N ALA A 110 -5.55 0.92 -21.81
CA ALA A 110 -6.65 1.30 -22.70
C ALA A 110 -7.93 1.72 -21.97
N SER A 111 -8.15 1.24 -20.73
CA SER A 111 -9.35 1.60 -19.95
C SER A 111 -9.23 2.98 -19.27
N ALA A 112 -8.02 3.43 -18.98
CA ALA A 112 -7.79 4.74 -18.39
C ALA A 112 -8.06 5.89 -19.36
N ALA A 113 -7.88 5.66 -20.67
CA ALA A 113 -8.14 6.67 -21.71
C ALA A 113 -9.63 6.92 -21.96
N SER A 114 -10.51 5.93 -21.69
CA SER A 114 -11.95 6.06 -21.89
C SER A 114 -12.66 6.81 -20.77
N GLN A 115 -12.08 6.87 -19.57
CA GLN A 115 -12.63 7.61 -18.43
C GLN A 115 -12.30 9.11 -18.48
N GLY A 116 -11.25 9.51 -19.17
CA GLY A 116 -10.86 10.90 -19.37
C GLY A 116 -11.73 11.67 -20.39
N SER A 117 -12.58 11.00 -21.19
CA SER A 117 -13.37 11.61 -22.24
C SER A 117 -14.77 12.05 -21.79
N GLU A 118 -15.21 11.74 -20.58
CA GLU A 118 -16.53 12.08 -20.03
C GLU A 118 -16.49 13.26 -19.04
N ALA A 119 -15.35 13.90 -18.88
CA ALA A 119 -15.23 15.04 -17.97
C ALA A 119 -15.54 16.38 -18.65
#